data_4dcfbd1610625b0a3e7bb4e2698b83b6
#
_entry.id   4dcfbd1610625b0a3e7bb4e2698b83b6
#
_cell.length_a   1.000
_cell.length_b   1.000
_cell.length_c   1.000
_cell.angle_alpha   90.00
_cell.angle_beta   90.00
_cell.angle_gamma   90.00
#
_symmetry.space_group_name_H-M   'P 1'
#
loop_
_entity.id
_entity.type
_entity.pdbx_description
1 polymer ?
#
loop_
_entity_poly.entity_id
_entity_poly.type
_entity_poly.pdbx_seq_one_letter_code
_entity_poly.pdbx_strand_id
1 'polypeptide(L)'
;EVLSDLAPQFLESMGELDAINAVRLLTELHESLEQKEIQVYFNDNSIQNKIQSFGWGGEILESQTNQDYLNVVSTNIQGQKSDAKINQTIEHQAVVGEDGSVLNTVVITREHTGTPGEMFYGVNNVTIFVFMCQRDQSFWKLVVLFILQKKLFMCQKVGMRMMRV
;
A
#
# COMPACT_ATOMS: atom_id res chain seq x y z
N GLU A 1 18.28 -20.66 4.79
CA GLU A 1 18.18 -21.90 5.59
C GLU A 1 16.78 -22.09 6.16
N VAL A 2 16.26 -21.23 7.05
CA VAL A 2 14.93 -21.42 7.68
C VAL A 2 13.78 -21.49 6.66
N LEU A 3 13.77 -20.64 5.64
CA LEU A 3 12.72 -20.61 4.60
C LEU A 3 12.80 -21.82 3.67
N SER A 4 14.01 -22.31 3.37
CA SER A 4 14.19 -23.52 2.56
C SER A 4 13.75 -24.78 3.27
N ASP A 5 13.78 -24.80 4.60
CA ASP A 5 13.35 -25.93 5.41
C ASP A 5 11.83 -25.89 5.70
N LEU A 6 11.27 -24.69 5.83
CA LEU A 6 9.85 -24.48 6.07
C LEU A 6 8.97 -24.74 4.85
N ALA A 7 9.42 -24.36 3.64
CA ALA A 7 8.60 -24.46 2.45
C ALA A 7 8.19 -25.91 2.10
N PRO A 8 9.06 -26.91 2.14
CA PRO A 8 8.67 -28.31 1.92
C PRO A 8 7.66 -28.79 2.96
N GLN A 9 7.89 -28.51 4.26
CA GLN A 9 6.98 -28.91 5.34
C GLN A 9 5.60 -28.26 5.20
N PHE A 10 5.56 -27.01 4.78
CA PHE A 10 4.30 -26.31 4.50
C PHE A 10 3.54 -26.97 3.35
N LEU A 11 4.23 -27.32 2.25
CA LEU A 11 3.62 -27.98 1.10
C LEU A 11 3.12 -29.39 1.44
N GLU A 12 3.86 -30.13 2.27
CA GLU A 12 3.45 -31.45 2.76
C GLU A 12 2.18 -31.34 3.62
N SER A 13 2.14 -30.40 4.56
CA SER A 13 0.97 -30.16 5.41
C SER A 13 -0.27 -29.70 4.65
N MET A 14 -0.10 -29.03 3.50
CA MET A 14 -1.22 -28.69 2.63
C MET A 14 -1.90 -29.93 2.01
N GLY A 15 -1.15 -31.00 1.76
CA GLY A 15 -1.69 -32.26 1.23
C GLY A 15 -2.52 -33.06 2.25
N GLU A 16 -2.37 -32.75 3.54
CA GLU A 16 -3.08 -33.41 4.65
C GLU A 16 -4.32 -32.64 5.15
N LEU A 17 -4.65 -31.51 4.52
CA LEU A 17 -5.79 -30.70 4.92
C LEU A 17 -7.11 -31.44 4.69
N ASP A 18 -7.97 -31.46 5.70
CA ASP A 18 -9.35 -31.85 5.52
C ASP A 18 -10.13 -30.80 4.69
N ALA A 19 -11.33 -31.15 4.22
CA ALA A 19 -12.13 -30.30 3.34
C ALA A 19 -12.47 -28.94 3.98
N ILE A 20 -12.67 -28.90 5.29
CA ILE A 20 -13.05 -27.67 6.01
C ILE A 20 -11.86 -26.71 6.06
N ASN A 21 -10.69 -27.22 6.44
CA ASN A 21 -9.46 -26.43 6.50
C ASN A 21 -8.96 -26.04 5.10
N ALA A 22 -9.18 -26.87 4.08
CA ALA A 22 -8.89 -26.50 2.69
C ALA A 22 -9.74 -25.33 2.21
N VAL A 23 -11.05 -25.34 2.48
CA VAL A 23 -11.95 -24.22 2.15
C VAL A 23 -11.54 -22.95 2.91
N ARG A 24 -11.22 -23.08 4.21
CA ARG A 24 -10.75 -21.94 5.00
C ARG A 24 -9.46 -21.33 4.43
N LEU A 25 -8.49 -22.17 4.09
CA LEU A 25 -7.24 -21.71 3.47
C LEU A 25 -7.49 -20.96 2.16
N LEU A 26 -8.39 -21.46 1.31
CA LEU A 26 -8.75 -20.80 0.05
C LEU A 26 -9.45 -19.47 0.29
N THR A 27 -10.27 -19.36 1.32
CA THR A 27 -10.93 -18.10 1.69
C THR A 27 -9.90 -17.06 2.16
N GLU A 28 -9.02 -17.41 3.08
CA GLU A 28 -7.95 -16.55 3.57
C GLU A 28 -7.00 -16.11 2.44
N LEU A 29 -6.66 -17.04 1.53
CA LEU A 29 -5.85 -16.72 0.36
C LEU A 29 -6.56 -15.72 -0.56
N HIS A 30 -7.85 -15.93 -0.82
CA HIS A 30 -8.65 -15.01 -1.63
C HIS A 30 -8.70 -13.61 -1.00
N GLU A 31 -8.97 -13.52 0.30
CA GLU A 31 -9.00 -12.26 1.03
C GLU A 31 -7.63 -11.55 0.99
N SER A 32 -6.54 -12.28 1.18
CA SER A 32 -5.18 -11.72 1.09
C SER A 32 -4.84 -11.21 -0.32
N LEU A 33 -5.33 -11.87 -1.38
CA LEU A 33 -5.19 -11.40 -2.77
C LEU A 33 -6.02 -10.13 -3.02
N GLU A 34 -7.26 -10.08 -2.52
CA GLU A 34 -8.13 -8.89 -2.63
C GLU A 34 -7.56 -7.68 -1.87
N GLN A 35 -6.99 -7.91 -0.70
CA GLN A 35 -6.36 -6.88 0.12
C GLN A 35 -4.95 -6.49 -0.35
N LYS A 36 -4.42 -7.13 -1.41
CA LYS A 36 -3.07 -6.91 -1.94
C LYS A 36 -1.93 -7.28 -0.97
N GLU A 37 -2.21 -8.09 0.04
CA GLU A 37 -1.18 -8.68 0.92
C GLU A 37 -0.34 -9.71 0.17
N ILE A 38 -0.95 -10.39 -0.80
CA ILE A 38 -0.31 -11.30 -1.75
C ILE A 38 -0.53 -10.76 -3.16
N GLN A 39 0.53 -10.79 -3.98
CA GLN A 39 0.49 -10.47 -5.40
C GLN A 39 1.13 -11.62 -6.17
N VAL A 40 0.59 -11.92 -7.35
CA VAL A 40 1.00 -13.09 -8.13
C VAL A 40 1.44 -12.67 -9.51
N TYR A 41 2.55 -13.24 -9.98
CA TYR A 41 3.04 -13.03 -11.33
C TYR A 41 3.33 -14.34 -12.04
N PHE A 42 2.87 -14.45 -13.28
CA PHE A 42 3.14 -15.59 -14.17
C PHE A 42 3.86 -15.13 -15.43
N ASN A 43 4.83 -15.91 -15.88
CA ASN A 43 5.53 -15.65 -17.16
C ASN A 43 4.65 -15.94 -18.39
N ASP A 44 3.63 -16.79 -18.23
CA ASP A 44 2.65 -17.04 -19.29
C ASP A 44 1.66 -15.89 -19.37
N ASN A 45 1.63 -15.21 -20.52
CA ASN A 45 0.78 -14.05 -20.74
C ASN A 45 -0.72 -14.36 -20.61
N SER A 46 -1.18 -15.56 -20.96
CA SER A 46 -2.59 -15.93 -20.89
C SER A 46 -3.07 -16.06 -19.45
N ILE A 47 -2.22 -16.61 -18.59
CA ILE A 47 -2.47 -16.71 -17.14
C ILE A 47 -2.33 -15.33 -16.51
N GLN A 48 -1.28 -14.57 -16.85
CA GLN A 48 -1.03 -13.24 -16.28
C GLN A 48 -2.20 -12.29 -16.59
N ASN A 49 -2.74 -12.30 -17.79
CA ASN A 49 -3.91 -11.49 -18.14
C ASN A 49 -5.14 -11.81 -17.28
N LYS A 50 -5.34 -13.08 -16.92
CA LYS A 50 -6.40 -13.48 -15.98
C LYS A 50 -6.13 -12.98 -14.58
N ILE A 51 -4.91 -13.12 -14.08
CA ILE A 51 -4.49 -12.60 -12.77
C ILE A 51 -4.72 -11.09 -12.69
N GLN A 52 -4.35 -10.35 -13.73
CA GLN A 52 -4.57 -8.90 -13.84
C GLN A 52 -6.07 -8.55 -13.87
N SER A 53 -6.89 -9.34 -14.57
CA SER A 53 -8.34 -9.10 -14.62
C SER A 53 -9.02 -9.24 -13.25
N PHE A 54 -8.44 -10.02 -12.34
CA PHE A 54 -8.84 -10.10 -10.93
C PHE A 54 -8.17 -9.03 -10.06
N GLY A 55 -7.22 -8.26 -10.61
CA GLY A 55 -6.47 -7.26 -9.87
C GLY A 55 -5.41 -7.84 -8.93
N TRP A 56 -4.99 -9.10 -9.10
CA TRP A 56 -4.05 -9.80 -8.21
C TRP A 56 -2.58 -9.67 -8.64
N GLY A 57 -2.31 -9.00 -9.76
CA GLY A 57 -0.97 -8.87 -10.34
C GLY A 57 -0.13 -7.73 -9.78
N GLY A 58 -0.71 -6.86 -8.94
CA GLY A 58 0.01 -5.74 -8.33
C GLY A 58 0.38 -4.61 -9.32
N GLU A 59 -0.22 -4.60 -10.50
CA GLU A 59 -0.03 -3.54 -11.47
C GLU A 59 -0.62 -2.21 -10.99
N ILE A 60 0.03 -1.12 -11.39
CA ILE A 60 -0.51 0.23 -11.21
C ILE A 60 -1.66 0.40 -12.20
N LEU A 61 -2.86 0.62 -11.67
CA LEU A 61 -4.03 0.83 -12.50
C LEU A 61 -3.91 2.18 -13.23
N GLU A 62 -3.95 2.14 -14.55
CA GLU A 62 -4.08 3.34 -15.36
C GLU A 62 -5.54 3.81 -15.29
N SER A 63 -5.77 4.97 -14.68
CA SER A 63 -7.11 5.54 -14.63
C SER A 63 -7.53 6.07 -16.00
N GLN A 64 -8.80 5.90 -16.33
CA GLN A 64 -9.37 6.49 -17.54
C GLN A 64 -9.54 8.02 -17.37
N THR A 65 -9.72 8.74 -18.49
CA THR A 65 -9.76 10.22 -18.55
C THR A 65 -10.76 10.89 -17.59
N ASN A 66 -11.76 10.16 -17.11
CA ASN A 66 -12.81 10.65 -16.20
C ASN A 66 -12.72 10.07 -14.79
N GLN A 67 -11.62 9.40 -14.46
CA GLN A 67 -11.38 8.80 -13.15
C GLN A 67 -10.21 9.49 -12.46
N ASP A 68 -10.24 9.56 -11.15
CA ASP A 68 -9.11 9.97 -10.34
C ASP A 68 -8.38 8.74 -9.77
N TYR A 69 -7.10 8.90 -9.47
CA TYR A 69 -6.26 7.85 -8.92
C TYR A 69 -5.38 8.43 -7.82
N LEU A 70 -5.41 7.77 -6.68
CA LEU A 70 -4.51 8.07 -5.58
C LEU A 70 -3.84 6.77 -5.11
N ASN A 71 -2.52 6.73 -5.15
CA ASN A 71 -1.75 5.69 -4.47
C ASN A 71 -0.75 6.34 -3.53
N VAL A 72 -0.71 5.86 -2.29
CA VAL A 72 0.21 6.32 -1.26
C VAL A 72 1.10 5.17 -0.85
N VAL A 73 2.37 5.26 -1.21
CA VAL A 73 3.37 4.25 -0.85
C VAL A 73 4.22 4.79 0.29
N SER A 74 4.30 4.07 1.39
CA SER A 74 5.17 4.37 2.51
C SER A 74 6.33 3.37 2.55
N THR A 75 7.57 3.88 2.71
CA THR A 75 8.76 3.06 2.79
C THR A 75 9.61 3.50 3.98
N ASN A 76 9.79 2.61 4.94
CA ASN A 76 10.71 2.83 6.06
C ASN A 76 12.14 2.65 5.56
N ILE A 77 12.92 3.75 5.58
CA ILE A 77 14.30 3.74 5.10
C ILE A 77 15.32 3.58 6.23
N GLN A 78 14.91 3.71 7.47
CA GLN A 78 15.80 3.49 8.60
C GLN A 78 16.02 2.00 8.90
N GLY A 79 15.17 1.14 8.36
CA GLY A 79 15.18 -0.29 8.62
C GLY A 79 14.58 -0.62 9.99
N GLN A 80 14.98 -1.75 10.54
CA GLN A 80 14.41 -2.36 11.74
C GLN A 80 12.91 -2.68 11.55
N LYS A 81 12.16 -2.84 12.64
CA LYS A 81 10.75 -3.28 12.59
C LYS A 81 9.79 -2.25 13.20
N SER A 82 10.18 -0.99 13.21
CA SER A 82 9.37 0.08 13.80
C SER A 82 8.01 0.29 13.10
N ASP A 83 7.85 -0.13 11.84
CA ASP A 83 6.55 -0.08 11.15
C ASP A 83 5.46 -0.90 11.86
N ALA A 84 5.81 -1.98 12.54
CA ALA A 84 4.86 -2.77 13.33
C ALA A 84 4.23 -2.00 14.51
N LYS A 85 4.81 -0.84 14.87
CA LYS A 85 4.32 0.05 15.93
C LYS A 85 3.80 1.39 15.38
N ILE A 86 3.55 1.47 14.07
CA ILE A 86 2.98 2.65 13.45
C ILE A 86 1.50 2.43 13.19
N ASN A 87 0.68 3.24 13.84
CA ASN A 87 -0.71 3.41 13.46
C ASN A 87 -0.79 4.50 12.38
N GLN A 88 -1.29 4.17 11.21
CA GLN A 88 -1.42 5.10 10.10
C GLN A 88 -2.87 5.22 9.65
N THR A 89 -3.34 6.46 9.52
CA THR A 89 -4.64 6.77 8.91
C THR A 89 -4.42 7.67 7.71
N ILE A 90 -5.11 7.37 6.63
CA ILE A 90 -5.12 8.20 5.40
C ILE A 90 -6.55 8.66 5.17
N GLU A 91 -6.75 9.97 5.21
CA GLU A 91 -8.03 10.60 4.88
C GLU A 91 -7.90 11.30 3.54
N HIS A 92 -8.80 11.00 2.62
CA HIS A 92 -8.84 11.62 1.30
C HIS A 92 -10.16 12.37 1.12
N GLN A 93 -10.06 13.65 0.80
CA GLN A 93 -11.19 14.52 0.50
C GLN A 93 -11.03 15.09 -0.90
N ALA A 94 -12.04 14.93 -1.75
CA ALA A 94 -12.10 15.53 -3.07
C ALA A 94 -13.24 16.57 -3.10
N VAL A 95 -12.92 17.79 -3.53
CA VAL A 95 -13.88 18.86 -3.73
C VAL A 95 -13.91 19.21 -5.21
N VAL A 96 -15.09 19.09 -5.82
CA VAL A 96 -15.30 19.39 -7.25
C VAL A 96 -15.78 20.82 -7.38
N GLY A 97 -15.05 21.63 -8.14
CA GLY A 97 -15.42 23.01 -8.47
C GLY A 97 -16.48 23.07 -9.57
N GLU A 98 -17.15 24.22 -9.69
CA GLU A 98 -18.16 24.47 -10.72
C GLU A 98 -17.57 24.42 -12.15
N ASP A 99 -16.30 24.71 -12.29
CA ASP A 99 -15.52 24.62 -13.54
C ASP A 99 -15.05 23.19 -13.87
N GLY A 100 -15.43 22.19 -13.07
CA GLY A 100 -14.98 20.81 -13.20
C GLY A 100 -13.57 20.54 -12.65
N SER A 101 -12.92 21.54 -12.04
CA SER A 101 -11.66 21.30 -11.33
C SER A 101 -11.89 20.46 -10.08
N VAL A 102 -10.90 19.66 -9.70
CA VAL A 102 -10.95 18.82 -8.50
C VAL A 102 -9.79 19.19 -7.58
N LEU A 103 -10.12 19.56 -6.36
CA LEU A 103 -9.15 19.76 -5.28
C LEU A 103 -9.11 18.51 -4.40
N ASN A 104 -8.01 17.79 -4.46
CA ASN A 104 -7.77 16.63 -3.61
C ASN A 104 -6.94 17.03 -2.39
N THR A 105 -7.44 16.72 -1.21
CA THR A 105 -6.74 16.87 0.06
C THR A 105 -6.47 15.49 0.64
N VAL A 106 -5.21 15.17 0.92
CA VAL A 106 -4.81 13.93 1.55
C VAL A 106 -4.18 14.24 2.91
N VAL A 107 -4.78 13.72 3.97
CA VAL A 107 -4.28 13.84 5.35
C VAL A 107 -3.73 12.50 5.77
N ILE A 108 -2.45 12.44 6.10
CA ILE A 108 -1.83 11.26 6.68
C ILE A 108 -1.52 11.54 8.15
N THR A 109 -2.16 10.77 9.01
CA THR A 109 -1.86 10.76 10.44
C THR A 109 -1.07 9.51 10.75
N ARG A 110 0.08 9.66 11.40
CA ARG A 110 0.89 8.54 11.88
C ARG A 110 1.21 8.72 13.35
N GLU A 111 1.06 7.64 14.08
CA GLU A 111 1.37 7.57 15.50
C GLU A 111 2.34 6.41 15.73
N HIS A 112 3.47 6.70 16.37
CA HIS A 112 4.42 5.67 16.77
C HIS A 112 4.08 5.23 18.20
N THR A 113 3.67 3.97 18.36
CA THR A 113 3.25 3.39 19.63
C THR A 113 4.34 2.55 20.32
N GLY A 114 5.53 2.43 19.72
CA GLY A 114 6.67 1.73 20.31
C GLY A 114 7.26 2.50 21.47
N THR A 115 7.72 1.77 22.49
CA THR A 115 8.39 2.35 23.66
C THR A 115 9.87 2.59 23.36
N PRO A 116 10.43 3.76 23.68
CA PRO A 116 11.85 4.00 23.48
C PRO A 116 12.71 2.93 24.19
N GLY A 117 13.68 2.36 23.46
CA GLY A 117 14.50 1.25 23.94
C GLY A 117 13.94 -0.15 23.74
N GLU A 118 12.71 -0.29 23.27
CA GLU A 118 12.16 -1.57 22.84
C GLU A 118 12.95 -2.10 21.62
N MET A 119 13.43 -3.33 21.73
CA MET A 119 14.28 -3.95 20.69
C MET A 119 13.52 -4.02 19.36
N PHE A 120 14.11 -3.53 18.28
CA PHE A 120 13.59 -3.43 16.91
C PHE A 120 12.41 -2.48 16.69
N TYR A 121 11.61 -2.18 17.71
CA TYR A 121 10.39 -1.40 17.58
C TYR A 121 10.49 0.02 18.13
N GLY A 122 11.27 0.22 19.20
CA GLY A 122 11.41 1.51 19.91
C GLY A 122 12.38 2.50 19.28
N VAL A 123 12.66 2.35 17.98
CA VAL A 123 13.52 3.23 17.20
C VAL A 123 12.71 4.19 16.36
N ASN A 124 13.33 5.29 15.93
CA ASN A 124 12.69 6.23 15.03
C ASN A 124 12.23 5.53 13.73
N ASN A 125 11.06 5.89 13.25
CA ASN A 125 10.56 5.45 11.96
C ASN A 125 10.76 6.57 10.93
N VAL A 126 11.78 6.43 10.10
CA VAL A 126 12.05 7.36 9.01
C VAL A 126 11.43 6.83 7.74
N THR A 127 10.40 7.49 7.26
CA THR A 127 9.60 7.02 6.14
C THR A 127 9.66 7.97 4.97
N ILE A 128 9.83 7.41 3.77
CA ILE A 128 9.57 8.09 2.50
C ILE A 128 8.14 7.78 2.08
N PHE A 129 7.37 8.82 1.79
CA PHE A 129 6.09 8.71 1.11
C PHE A 129 6.24 9.01 -0.37
N VAL A 130 5.65 8.16 -1.19
CA VAL A 130 5.48 8.40 -2.62
C VAL A 130 3.98 8.51 -2.88
N PHE A 131 3.55 9.67 -3.36
CA PHE A 131 2.19 9.91 -3.82
C PHE A 131 2.17 9.77 -5.34
N MET A 132 1.30 8.94 -5.83
CA MET A 132 0.98 8.86 -7.26
C MET A 132 -0.46 9.31 -7.43
N CYS A 133 -0.67 10.38 -8.15
CA CYS A 133 -1.98 10.91 -8.50
C CYS A 133 -2.03 11.18 -9.99
N GLN A 134 -3.23 11.17 -10.56
CA GLN A 134 -3.42 11.47 -11.96
C GLN A 134 -3.47 12.99 -12.17
N ARG A 135 -2.77 13.45 -13.21
CA ARG A 135 -2.89 14.80 -13.75
C ARG A 135 -2.93 14.72 -15.28
N ASP A 136 -4.01 15.19 -15.88
CA ASP A 136 -4.15 15.40 -17.33
C ASP A 136 -3.59 14.26 -18.21
N GLN A 137 -3.98 13.00 -18.00
CA GLN A 137 -3.49 11.81 -18.71
C GLN A 137 -2.06 11.38 -18.35
N SER A 138 -1.40 11.99 -17.39
CA SER A 138 -0.08 11.57 -16.92
C SER A 138 -0.07 11.31 -15.41
N PHE A 139 0.70 10.31 -14.98
CA PHE A 139 0.95 10.08 -13.57
C PHE A 139 1.98 11.08 -13.02
N TRP A 140 1.63 11.72 -11.91
CA TRP A 140 2.58 12.52 -11.15
C TRP A 140 3.05 11.75 -9.92
N LYS A 141 4.37 11.73 -9.75
CA LYS A 141 5.01 11.13 -8.60
C LYS A 141 5.58 12.25 -7.72
N LEU A 142 5.02 12.42 -6.53
CA LEU A 142 5.64 13.24 -5.49
C LEU A 142 6.32 12.35 -4.47
N VAL A 143 7.59 12.57 -4.25
CA VAL A 143 8.36 11.91 -3.19
C VAL A 143 8.56 12.90 -2.05
N VAL A 144 8.12 12.54 -0.86
CA VAL A 144 8.30 13.37 0.33
C VAL A 144 8.94 12.55 1.44
N LEU A 145 10.07 13.07 1.95
CA LEU A 145 10.80 12.46 3.06
C LEU A 145 10.25 12.97 4.39
N PHE A 146 9.92 12.06 5.29
CA PHE A 146 9.49 12.39 6.65
C PHE A 146 10.40 11.80 7.71
N ILE A 147 10.70 12.65 8.67
CA ILE A 147 11.26 12.27 9.97
C ILE A 147 10.25 12.72 11.02
N LEU A 148 9.46 11.77 11.52
CA LEU A 148 8.55 11.91 12.69
C LEU A 148 7.45 12.98 12.70
N GLN A 149 6.24 12.52 13.01
CA GLN A 149 5.03 13.17 13.54
C GLN A 149 4.16 13.98 12.57
N LYS A 150 2.84 13.70 12.64
CA LYS A 150 1.65 14.39 12.09
C LYS A 150 1.91 15.45 11.02
N LYS A 151 1.61 15.18 9.75
CA LYS A 151 1.63 16.21 8.69
C LYS A 151 0.54 16.02 7.66
N LEU A 152 0.00 17.15 7.22
CA LEU A 152 -1.05 17.32 6.22
C LEU A 152 -0.45 17.53 4.83
N PHE A 153 -1.00 16.86 3.81
CA PHE A 153 -0.65 17.08 2.40
C PHE A 153 -1.86 17.45 1.58
N MET A 154 -1.69 18.41 0.70
CA MET A 154 -2.64 18.74 -0.34
C MET A 154 -2.03 18.45 -1.71
N CYS A 155 -2.69 17.63 -2.50
CA CYS A 155 -2.43 17.50 -3.94
C CYS A 155 -3.55 18.26 -4.67
N GLN A 156 -3.22 19.33 -5.36
CA GLN A 156 -4.17 20.13 -6.10
C GLN A 156 -3.98 19.88 -7.60
N LYS A 157 -5.06 19.76 -8.34
CA LYS A 157 -5.04 19.54 -9.79
C LYS A 157 -4.28 20.65 -10.56
N VAL A 158 -4.02 21.80 -9.93
CA VAL A 158 -3.32 22.96 -10.50
C VAL A 158 -2.01 23.31 -9.81
N GLY A 159 -1.64 22.64 -8.74
CA GLY A 159 -0.39 22.92 -8.01
C GLY A 159 -0.34 22.26 -6.66
N MET A 160 0.87 21.93 -6.23
CA MET A 160 1.12 21.32 -4.93
C MET A 160 1.47 22.39 -3.91
N ARG A 161 0.77 22.42 -2.79
CA ARG A 161 1.12 23.31 -1.68
C ARG A 161 1.39 22.48 -0.42
N MET A 162 2.58 22.61 0.14
CA MET A 162 2.87 22.11 1.48
C MET A 162 2.35 23.11 2.52
N MET A 163 1.53 22.64 3.46
CA MET A 163 1.31 23.37 4.70
C MET A 163 2.20 22.77 5.80
N ARG A 164 2.96 23.61 6.45
CA ARG A 164 3.60 23.27 7.73
C ARG A 164 2.60 23.56 8.84
N VAL A 165 2.33 22.57 9.65
CA VAL A 165 1.67 22.71 10.95
C VAL A 165 2.73 22.62 12.03
#